data_62d11940c1e8e471d00481588b240304
#
_entry.id   62d11940c1e8e471d00481588b240304
#
_cell.length_a   1.000
_cell.length_b   1.000
_cell.length_c   1.000
_cell.angle_alpha   90.00
_cell.angle_beta   90.00
_cell.angle_gamma   90.00
#
_symmetry.space_group_name_H-M   'P 1'
#
loop_
_entity.id
_entity.type
_entity.pdbx_description
1 polymer ?
#
loop_
_entity_poly.entity_id
_entity_poly.type
_entity_poly.pdbx_seq_one_letter_code
_entity_poly.pdbx_strand_id
1 'polypeptide(L)'
;MANIVIVKGEQCVADVVKAAFEREGHYCVTVCDGLDAVDAIVEADFDLAVLGLGLTGIDSIQLLEYIRTLDIPTIMVLDASQEKECLHCMEIGASACIIKPFSVRELLSCANKFLERGALRETLRMGTTEIDTTARQVRIAGCEVVLSPKEYDLLMLFVRNPHRAFSREDIYERVWHGYYPSKSKAVDIAVARLRKKMGWDAEIKAIRKFGYRFDPPSMG
;
A
#
# COMPACT_ATOMS: atom_id res chain seq x y z
N MET A 1 10.13 11.94 -0.26
CA MET A 1 10.02 11.62 -1.71
C MET A 1 9.05 10.46 -1.81
N ALA A 2 7.96 10.60 -2.55
CA ALA A 2 6.90 9.61 -2.69
C ALA A 2 6.69 9.27 -4.17
N ASN A 3 6.20 8.07 -4.45
CA ASN A 3 5.84 7.60 -5.78
C ASN A 3 4.33 7.81 -5.99
N ILE A 4 3.95 8.54 -7.01
CA ILE A 4 2.56 8.91 -7.27
C ILE A 4 2.14 8.42 -8.64
N VAL A 5 1.05 7.67 -8.73
CA VAL A 5 0.42 7.32 -10.01
C VAL A 5 -0.72 8.28 -10.31
N ILE A 6 -0.72 8.84 -11.52
CA ILE A 6 -1.75 9.76 -12.01
C ILE A 6 -2.44 9.09 -13.19
N VAL A 7 -3.70 8.71 -13.00
CA VAL A 7 -4.50 8.01 -14.01
C VAL A 7 -5.61 8.92 -14.49
N LYS A 8 -5.47 9.44 -15.72
CA LYS A 8 -6.42 10.42 -16.23
C LYS A 8 -6.47 10.45 -17.75
N GLY A 9 -7.68 10.43 -18.31
CA GLY A 9 -7.92 10.51 -19.75
C GLY A 9 -7.58 11.87 -20.38
N GLU A 10 -7.52 12.97 -19.60
CA GLU A 10 -7.18 14.31 -20.10
C GLU A 10 -5.72 14.67 -19.83
N GLN A 11 -4.88 14.62 -20.87
CA GLN A 11 -3.44 14.87 -20.79
C GLN A 11 -3.09 16.21 -20.12
N CYS A 12 -3.75 17.30 -20.51
CA CYS A 12 -3.43 18.65 -20.02
C CYS A 12 -3.53 18.79 -18.49
N VAL A 13 -4.50 18.13 -17.86
CA VAL A 13 -4.66 18.18 -16.40
C VAL A 13 -3.66 17.26 -15.71
N ALA A 14 -3.37 16.11 -16.32
CA ALA A 14 -2.36 15.18 -15.82
C ALA A 14 -0.97 15.83 -15.79
N ASP A 15 -0.59 16.58 -16.82
CA ASP A 15 0.69 17.27 -16.91
C ASP A 15 0.86 18.37 -15.84
N VAL A 16 -0.21 19.14 -15.59
CA VAL A 16 -0.21 20.16 -14.54
C VAL A 16 -0.08 19.53 -13.15
N VAL A 17 -0.81 18.45 -12.90
CA VAL A 17 -0.77 17.69 -11.64
C VAL A 17 0.62 17.07 -11.44
N LYS A 18 1.16 16.43 -12.46
CA LYS A 18 2.50 15.86 -12.47
C LYS A 18 3.56 16.91 -12.13
N ALA A 19 3.59 18.03 -12.88
CA ALA A 19 4.55 19.10 -12.65
C ALA A 19 4.47 19.70 -11.25
N ALA A 20 3.28 19.73 -10.64
CA ALA A 20 3.08 20.19 -9.28
C ALA A 20 3.75 19.27 -8.26
N PHE A 21 3.52 17.96 -8.36
CA PHE A 21 4.13 16.97 -7.47
C PHE A 21 5.64 16.83 -7.65
N GLU A 22 6.13 16.91 -8.90
CA GLU A 22 7.57 16.88 -9.19
C GLU A 22 8.31 18.08 -8.59
N ARG A 23 7.69 19.27 -8.55
CA ARG A 23 8.25 20.45 -7.87
C ARG A 23 8.39 20.29 -6.36
N GLU A 24 7.51 19.48 -5.75
CA GLU A 24 7.57 19.12 -4.32
C GLU A 24 8.55 17.93 -4.08
N GLY A 25 9.22 17.45 -5.12
CA GLY A 25 10.24 16.40 -5.02
C GLY A 25 9.67 14.97 -5.01
N HIS A 26 8.46 14.76 -5.52
CA HIS A 26 7.86 13.43 -5.68
C HIS A 26 8.17 12.86 -7.08
N TYR A 27 8.13 11.54 -7.19
CA TYR A 27 8.21 10.85 -8.48
C TYR A 27 6.80 10.54 -8.99
N CYS A 28 6.51 10.87 -10.27
CA CYS A 28 5.18 10.73 -10.82
C CYS A 28 5.17 9.88 -12.10
N VAL A 29 4.34 8.86 -12.11
CA VAL A 29 3.99 8.10 -13.30
C VAL A 29 2.61 8.54 -13.78
N THR A 30 2.48 8.88 -15.06
CA THR A 30 1.19 9.27 -15.66
C THR A 30 0.78 8.21 -16.66
N VAL A 31 -0.45 7.73 -16.55
CA VAL A 31 -1.09 6.79 -17.45
C VAL A 31 -2.48 7.30 -17.86
N CYS A 32 -2.89 7.01 -19.08
CA CYS A 32 -4.13 7.56 -19.65
C CYS A 32 -5.28 6.57 -19.64
N ASP A 33 -5.01 5.31 -19.39
CA ASP A 33 -5.97 4.21 -19.51
C ASP A 33 -5.91 3.31 -18.26
N GLY A 34 -7.03 2.65 -17.98
CA GLY A 34 -7.16 1.87 -16.75
C GLY A 34 -6.35 0.58 -16.75
N LEU A 35 -6.11 -0.03 -17.92
CA LEU A 35 -5.27 -1.24 -18.02
C LEU A 35 -3.81 -0.90 -17.78
N ASP A 36 -3.30 0.14 -18.44
CA ASP A 36 -1.93 0.65 -18.21
C ASP A 36 -1.72 1.02 -16.74
N ALA A 37 -2.78 1.51 -16.06
CA ALA A 37 -2.70 1.83 -14.64
C ALA A 37 -2.54 0.57 -13.77
N VAL A 38 -3.24 -0.51 -14.10
CA VAL A 38 -3.08 -1.80 -13.38
C VAL A 38 -1.67 -2.33 -13.58
N ASP A 39 -1.16 -2.32 -14.82
CA ASP A 39 0.19 -2.78 -15.13
C ASP A 39 1.25 -1.96 -14.36
N ALA A 40 1.14 -0.63 -14.38
CA ALA A 40 2.04 0.24 -13.63
C ALA A 40 2.00 -0.03 -12.11
N ILE A 41 0.80 -0.26 -11.54
CA ILE A 41 0.62 -0.53 -10.10
C ILE A 41 1.17 -1.91 -9.72
N VAL A 42 1.14 -2.89 -10.64
CA VAL A 42 1.73 -4.22 -10.41
C VAL A 42 3.27 -4.16 -10.46
N GLU A 43 3.83 -3.31 -11.32
CA GLU A 43 5.28 -3.19 -11.53
C GLU A 43 6.01 -2.36 -10.47
N ALA A 44 5.32 -1.41 -9.82
CA ALA A 44 5.92 -0.49 -8.86
C ALA A 44 5.01 -0.21 -7.65
N ASP A 45 5.63 0.08 -6.51
CA ASP A 45 4.93 0.54 -5.31
C ASP A 45 4.62 2.04 -5.41
N PHE A 46 3.37 2.41 -5.15
CA PHE A 46 2.92 3.80 -5.10
C PHE A 46 2.42 4.19 -3.72
N ASP A 47 2.73 5.43 -3.33
CA ASP A 47 2.32 6.02 -2.04
C ASP A 47 0.99 6.78 -2.15
N LEU A 48 0.58 7.14 -3.37
CA LEU A 48 -0.65 7.88 -3.67
C LEU A 48 -1.10 7.60 -5.11
N ALA A 49 -2.41 7.48 -5.29
CA ALA A 49 -3.04 7.48 -6.60
C ALA A 49 -3.90 8.75 -6.80
N VAL A 50 -3.82 9.36 -7.97
CA VAL A 50 -4.72 10.44 -8.40
C VAL A 50 -5.50 9.92 -9.61
N LEU A 51 -6.81 9.76 -9.46
CA LEU A 51 -7.66 9.03 -10.40
C LEU A 51 -8.79 9.93 -10.91
N GLY A 52 -8.97 10.02 -12.21
CA GLY A 52 -10.15 10.65 -12.85
C GLY A 52 -11.24 9.64 -13.16
N LEU A 53 -12.47 10.12 -13.40
CA LEU A 53 -13.54 9.31 -13.97
C LEU A 53 -13.48 9.27 -15.50
N GLY A 54 -14.11 8.23 -16.08
CA GLY A 54 -14.23 8.10 -17.54
C GLY A 54 -12.96 7.59 -18.21
N LEU A 55 -12.23 6.70 -17.55
CA LEU A 55 -11.07 6.02 -18.13
C LEU A 55 -11.52 5.04 -19.22
N THR A 56 -10.64 4.82 -20.19
CA THR A 56 -10.76 3.73 -21.17
C THR A 56 -10.17 2.43 -20.59
N GLY A 57 -10.56 1.31 -21.16
CA GLY A 57 -10.06 0.00 -20.76
C GLY A 57 -10.76 -0.58 -19.53
N ILE A 58 -10.45 -0.08 -18.36
CA ILE A 58 -11.12 -0.46 -17.09
C ILE A 58 -11.89 0.75 -16.55
N ASP A 59 -13.10 0.51 -16.05
CA ASP A 59 -13.87 1.56 -15.40
C ASP A 59 -13.16 2.10 -14.15
N SER A 60 -13.21 3.43 -13.97
CA SER A 60 -12.53 4.12 -12.87
C SER A 60 -12.95 3.64 -11.49
N ILE A 61 -14.20 3.17 -11.34
CA ILE A 61 -14.71 2.62 -10.09
C ILE A 61 -14.09 1.24 -9.80
N GLN A 62 -14.00 0.38 -10.82
CA GLN A 62 -13.33 -0.93 -10.68
C GLN A 62 -11.84 -0.76 -10.36
N LEU A 63 -11.19 0.22 -10.99
CA LEU A 63 -9.79 0.55 -10.69
C LEU A 63 -9.62 1.07 -9.26
N LEU A 64 -10.54 1.91 -8.78
CA LEU A 64 -10.56 2.38 -7.39
C LEU A 64 -10.71 1.22 -6.40
N GLU A 65 -11.63 0.29 -6.65
CA GLU A 65 -11.80 -0.92 -5.84
C GLU A 65 -10.52 -1.75 -5.78
N TYR A 66 -9.84 -1.92 -6.92
CA TYR A 66 -8.58 -2.63 -6.99
C TYR A 66 -7.48 -1.92 -6.19
N ILE A 67 -7.27 -0.61 -6.40
CA ILE A 67 -6.26 0.19 -5.70
C ILE A 67 -6.48 0.16 -4.18
N ARG A 68 -7.75 0.19 -3.74
CA ARG A 68 -8.11 0.06 -2.32
C ARG A 68 -7.62 -1.26 -1.71
N THR A 69 -7.63 -2.38 -2.45
CA THR A 69 -7.13 -3.66 -1.92
C THR A 69 -5.64 -3.65 -1.63
N LEU A 70 -4.91 -2.69 -2.20
CA LEU A 70 -3.47 -2.48 -2.04
C LEU A 70 -3.14 -1.44 -0.95
N ASP A 71 -4.17 -0.90 -0.26
CA ASP A 71 -4.04 0.16 0.76
C ASP A 71 -3.36 1.44 0.23
N ILE A 72 -3.44 1.72 -1.08
CA ILE A 72 -2.90 2.95 -1.68
C ILE A 72 -3.95 4.05 -1.53
N PRO A 73 -3.65 5.16 -0.83
CA PRO A 73 -4.57 6.30 -0.74
C PRO A 73 -4.88 6.83 -2.14
N THR A 74 -6.16 7.07 -2.41
CA THR A 74 -6.62 7.51 -3.74
C THR A 74 -7.39 8.81 -3.65
N ILE A 75 -6.97 9.81 -4.43
CA ILE A 75 -7.68 11.08 -4.63
C ILE A 75 -8.43 11.01 -5.96
N MET A 76 -9.76 11.09 -5.90
CA MET A 76 -10.59 11.20 -7.10
C MET A 76 -10.64 12.66 -7.57
N VAL A 77 -10.46 12.88 -8.87
CA VAL A 77 -10.58 14.19 -9.50
C VAL A 77 -11.78 14.18 -10.45
N LEU A 78 -12.85 14.88 -10.09
CA LEU A 78 -14.14 14.85 -10.70
C LEU A 78 -14.45 16.17 -11.43
N ASP A 79 -15.26 16.13 -12.48
CA ASP A 79 -15.85 17.34 -13.05
C ASP A 79 -17.07 17.80 -12.24
N ALA A 80 -17.42 19.09 -12.32
CA ALA A 80 -18.57 19.64 -11.58
C ALA A 80 -19.89 18.90 -11.89
N SER A 81 -20.05 18.37 -13.10
CA SER A 81 -21.20 17.55 -13.49
C SER A 81 -21.24 16.19 -12.79
N GLN A 82 -20.11 15.74 -12.22
CA GLN A 82 -19.91 14.45 -11.56
C GLN A 82 -19.91 14.58 -10.03
N GLU A 83 -20.34 15.70 -9.47
CA GLU A 83 -20.34 15.94 -8.02
C GLU A 83 -21.11 14.86 -7.24
N LYS A 84 -22.19 14.33 -7.83
CA LYS A 84 -22.99 13.27 -7.21
C LYS A 84 -22.22 11.95 -7.05
N GLU A 85 -21.23 11.71 -7.90
CA GLU A 85 -20.38 10.52 -7.86
C GLU A 85 -19.35 10.58 -6.71
N CYS A 86 -19.14 11.77 -6.15
CA CYS A 86 -18.19 11.96 -5.05
C CYS A 86 -18.52 11.07 -3.84
N LEU A 87 -19.79 11.04 -3.42
CA LEU A 87 -20.23 10.20 -2.30
C LEU A 87 -20.02 8.71 -2.62
N HIS A 88 -20.36 8.29 -3.81
CA HIS A 88 -20.17 6.92 -4.26
C HIS A 88 -18.70 6.52 -4.27
N CYS A 89 -17.80 7.36 -4.80
CA CYS A 89 -16.36 7.12 -4.75
C CYS A 89 -15.84 6.99 -3.31
N MET A 90 -16.32 7.84 -2.39
CA MET A 90 -15.93 7.78 -0.99
C MET A 90 -16.42 6.49 -0.29
N GLU A 91 -17.63 6.03 -0.59
CA GLU A 91 -18.19 4.77 -0.06
C GLU A 91 -17.38 3.55 -0.54
N ILE A 92 -16.90 3.57 -1.78
CA ILE A 92 -16.06 2.53 -2.36
C ILE A 92 -14.69 2.50 -1.71
N GLY A 93 -14.15 3.66 -1.30
CA GLY A 93 -12.89 3.75 -0.58
C GLY A 93 -11.90 4.79 -1.11
N ALA A 94 -12.38 5.77 -1.87
CA ALA A 94 -11.55 6.94 -2.17
C ALA A 94 -11.18 7.66 -0.86
N SER A 95 -9.93 8.10 -0.76
CA SER A 95 -9.44 8.82 0.41
C SER A 95 -9.88 10.29 0.42
N ALA A 96 -10.09 10.86 -0.77
CA ALA A 96 -10.63 12.20 -0.98
C ALA A 96 -11.20 12.34 -2.39
N CYS A 97 -12.07 13.36 -2.57
CA CYS A 97 -12.53 13.82 -3.87
C CYS A 97 -12.23 15.29 -4.04
N ILE A 98 -11.79 15.69 -5.22
CA ILE A 98 -11.56 17.08 -5.62
C ILE A 98 -12.38 17.35 -6.88
N ILE A 99 -13.17 18.43 -6.87
CA ILE A 99 -14.04 18.81 -7.97
C ILE A 99 -13.41 19.94 -8.78
N LYS A 100 -13.40 19.83 -10.11
CA LYS A 100 -12.93 20.89 -11.01
C LYS A 100 -13.95 22.05 -11.07
N PRO A 101 -13.50 23.33 -11.14
CA PRO A 101 -12.09 23.76 -11.16
C PRO A 101 -11.46 23.76 -9.78
N PHE A 102 -10.24 23.28 -9.67
CA PHE A 102 -9.46 23.27 -8.42
C PHE A 102 -8.11 23.98 -8.63
N SER A 103 -7.54 24.49 -7.54
CA SER A 103 -6.18 25.02 -7.55
C SER A 103 -5.15 23.91 -7.32
N VAL A 104 -3.96 24.05 -7.92
CA VAL A 104 -2.82 23.15 -7.65
C VAL A 104 -2.52 23.06 -6.16
N ARG A 105 -2.63 24.20 -5.43
CA ARG A 105 -2.40 24.27 -3.98
C ARG A 105 -3.41 23.41 -3.19
N GLU A 106 -4.66 23.38 -3.63
CA GLU A 106 -5.70 22.57 -3.00
C GLU A 106 -5.41 21.07 -3.18
N LEU A 107 -5.05 20.64 -4.41
CA LEU A 107 -4.65 19.27 -4.68
C LEU A 107 -3.43 18.86 -3.84
N LEU A 108 -2.37 19.65 -3.82
CA LEU A 108 -1.17 19.38 -3.03
C LEU A 108 -1.48 19.34 -1.53
N SER A 109 -2.29 20.27 -1.01
CA SER A 109 -2.70 20.27 0.40
C SER A 109 -3.51 19.03 0.76
N CYS A 110 -4.37 18.55 -0.15
CA CYS A 110 -5.12 17.31 0.02
C CYS A 110 -4.18 16.09 0.01
N ALA A 111 -3.29 16.02 -0.97
CA ALA A 111 -2.33 14.93 -1.13
C ALA A 111 -1.36 14.82 0.05
N ASN A 112 -0.85 15.94 0.53
CA ASN A 112 0.09 15.98 1.66
C ASN A 112 -0.51 15.38 2.94
N LYS A 113 -1.81 15.47 3.17
CA LYS A 113 -2.47 14.80 4.31
C LYS A 113 -2.30 13.28 4.28
N PHE A 114 -2.24 12.69 3.09
CA PHE A 114 -2.04 11.26 2.91
C PHE A 114 -0.56 10.89 2.82
N LEU A 115 0.23 11.71 2.13
CA LEU A 115 1.67 11.54 2.01
C LEU A 115 2.39 11.78 3.35
N GLU A 116 1.94 12.74 4.17
CA GLU A 116 2.45 12.96 5.51
C GLU A 116 2.03 11.85 6.48
N ARG A 117 0.86 11.25 6.31
CA ARG A 117 0.47 10.03 7.04
C ARG A 117 1.34 8.84 6.66
N GLY A 118 1.76 8.74 5.40
CA GLY A 118 2.80 7.80 4.96
C GLY A 118 4.22 8.24 5.35
N ALA A 119 4.47 9.55 5.44
CA ALA A 119 5.75 10.15 5.82
C ALA A 119 5.87 10.49 7.31
N LEU A 120 4.81 10.47 8.08
CA LEU A 120 4.92 10.14 9.50
C LEU A 120 5.56 8.73 9.49
N ARG A 121 6.88 8.71 9.68
CA ARG A 121 7.62 7.48 9.96
C ARG A 121 6.74 6.64 10.87
N GLU A 122 5.94 5.76 10.29
CA GLU A 122 5.27 4.76 11.10
C GLU A 122 6.36 3.85 11.62
N THR A 123 7.04 4.34 12.65
CA THR A 123 7.81 3.46 13.50
C THR A 123 6.79 2.66 14.27
N LEU A 124 6.45 1.50 13.73
CA LEU A 124 5.62 0.55 14.47
C LEU A 124 6.44 0.05 15.64
N ARG A 125 5.94 0.26 16.84
CA ARG A 125 6.60 -0.19 18.08
C ARG A 125 5.81 -1.32 18.71
N MET A 126 6.49 -2.43 18.96
CA MET A 126 5.94 -3.60 19.63
C MET A 126 6.95 -4.12 20.66
N GLY A 127 6.73 -3.79 21.93
CA GLY A 127 7.72 -4.05 22.97
C GLY A 127 9.06 -3.37 22.63
N THR A 128 10.13 -4.13 22.51
CA THR A 128 11.47 -3.65 22.14
C THR A 128 11.71 -3.57 20.62
N THR A 129 10.74 -3.98 19.81
CA THR A 129 10.85 -3.97 18.35
C THR A 129 10.36 -2.65 17.78
N GLU A 130 11.19 -2.02 16.96
CA GLU A 130 10.88 -0.81 16.18
C GLU A 130 11.02 -1.13 14.70
N ILE A 131 9.99 -0.82 13.92
CA ILE A 131 9.97 -1.01 12.46
C ILE A 131 9.78 0.35 11.81
N ASP A 132 10.83 0.88 11.18
CA ASP A 132 10.70 2.05 10.30
C ASP A 132 10.19 1.56 8.94
N THR A 133 8.91 1.81 8.67
CA THR A 133 8.26 1.33 7.44
C THR A 133 8.76 2.06 6.21
N THR A 134 9.21 3.31 6.35
CA THR A 134 9.73 4.13 5.25
C THR A 134 11.13 3.67 4.84
N ALA A 135 12.01 3.45 5.82
CA ALA A 135 13.36 2.97 5.57
C ALA A 135 13.42 1.45 5.39
N ARG A 136 12.31 0.72 5.58
CA ARG A 136 12.23 -0.76 5.66
C ARG A 136 13.27 -1.34 6.62
N GLN A 137 13.53 -0.62 7.73
CA GLN A 137 14.49 -1.01 8.76
C GLN A 137 13.78 -1.55 9.99
N VAL A 138 14.35 -2.59 10.55
CA VAL A 138 13.86 -3.22 11.79
C VAL A 138 14.94 -3.15 12.84
N ARG A 139 14.57 -2.74 14.05
CA ARG A 139 15.46 -2.73 15.23
C ARG A 139 14.79 -3.46 16.39
N ILE A 140 15.57 -4.22 17.13
CA ILE A 140 15.16 -4.88 18.37
C ILE A 140 16.09 -4.42 19.47
N ALA A 141 15.55 -3.81 20.51
CA ALA A 141 16.33 -3.22 21.60
C ALA A 141 17.47 -2.29 21.08
N GLY A 142 17.19 -1.50 20.03
CA GLY A 142 18.14 -0.59 19.40
C GLY A 142 19.12 -1.22 18.41
N CYS A 143 19.21 -2.57 18.34
CA CYS A 143 20.07 -3.27 17.40
C CYS A 143 19.35 -3.52 16.07
N GLU A 144 20.00 -3.21 14.95
CA GLU A 144 19.43 -3.43 13.62
C GLU A 144 19.34 -4.93 13.29
N VAL A 145 18.18 -5.34 12.74
CA VAL A 145 17.93 -6.71 12.26
C VAL A 145 17.80 -6.69 10.75
N VAL A 146 18.75 -7.33 10.07
CA VAL A 146 18.75 -7.41 8.60
C VAL A 146 17.79 -8.49 8.14
N LEU A 147 16.70 -8.06 7.48
CA LEU A 147 15.74 -8.93 6.82
C LEU A 147 15.94 -8.92 5.31
N SER A 148 15.73 -10.07 4.66
CA SER A 148 15.59 -10.09 3.21
C SER A 148 14.26 -9.42 2.79
N PRO A 149 14.08 -8.99 1.53
CA PRO A 149 12.84 -8.38 1.08
C PRO A 149 11.60 -9.23 1.41
N LYS A 150 11.66 -10.55 1.20
CA LYS A 150 10.53 -11.46 1.49
C LYS A 150 10.30 -11.68 2.99
N GLU A 151 11.34 -11.65 3.80
CA GLU A 151 11.18 -11.69 5.26
C GLU A 151 10.56 -10.40 5.79
N TYR A 152 10.92 -9.26 5.22
CA TYR A 152 10.30 -7.97 5.55
C TYR A 152 8.82 -7.92 5.13
N ASP A 153 8.49 -8.35 3.91
CA ASP A 153 7.11 -8.39 3.42
C ASP A 153 6.24 -9.32 4.30
N LEU A 154 6.80 -10.47 4.70
CA LEU A 154 6.15 -11.40 5.63
C LEU A 154 5.95 -10.78 7.02
N LEU A 155 6.95 -10.05 7.53
CA LEU A 155 6.86 -9.30 8.78
C LEU A 155 5.69 -8.30 8.70
N MET A 156 5.65 -7.49 7.64
CA MET A 156 4.62 -6.46 7.46
C MET A 156 3.22 -7.05 7.31
N LEU A 157 3.09 -8.20 6.62
CA LEU A 157 1.82 -8.93 6.52
C LEU A 157 1.29 -9.28 7.93
N PHE A 158 2.13 -9.78 8.81
CA PHE A 158 1.75 -10.18 10.16
C PHE A 158 1.46 -8.97 11.07
N VAL A 159 2.35 -7.99 11.06
CA VAL A 159 2.27 -6.81 11.94
C VAL A 159 1.06 -5.94 11.63
N ARG A 160 0.70 -5.80 10.35
CA ARG A 160 -0.50 -5.07 9.93
C ARG A 160 -1.81 -5.83 10.18
N ASN A 161 -1.74 -7.12 10.45
CA ASN A 161 -2.91 -7.97 10.69
C ASN A 161 -2.76 -8.82 11.96
N PRO A 162 -2.64 -8.20 13.14
CA PRO A 162 -2.50 -8.93 14.39
C PRO A 162 -3.73 -9.81 14.65
N HIS A 163 -3.51 -10.97 15.26
CA HIS A 163 -4.52 -11.96 15.62
C HIS A 163 -5.25 -12.62 14.43
N ARG A 164 -4.95 -12.23 13.19
CA ARG A 164 -5.51 -12.84 11.99
C ARG A 164 -4.71 -14.07 11.60
N ALA A 165 -5.40 -15.18 11.37
CA ALA A 165 -4.80 -16.39 10.81
C ALA A 165 -4.80 -16.30 9.28
N PHE A 166 -3.65 -16.61 8.67
CA PHE A 166 -3.48 -16.73 7.22
C PHE A 166 -3.17 -18.17 6.84
N SER A 167 -3.77 -18.66 5.75
CA SER A 167 -3.37 -19.94 5.16
C SER A 167 -1.96 -19.81 4.54
N ARG A 168 -1.33 -20.97 4.23
CA ARG A 168 -0.04 -20.94 3.54
C ARG A 168 -0.16 -20.39 2.13
N GLU A 169 -1.28 -20.66 1.48
CA GLU A 169 -1.66 -20.10 0.19
C GLU A 169 -1.75 -18.58 0.25
N ASP A 170 -2.54 -18.03 1.18
CA ASP A 170 -2.69 -16.57 1.36
C ASP A 170 -1.35 -15.87 1.63
N ILE A 171 -0.51 -16.47 2.49
CA ILE A 171 0.82 -15.92 2.78
C ILE A 171 1.68 -15.91 1.52
N TYR A 172 1.69 -17.01 0.78
CA TYR A 172 2.51 -17.13 -0.41
C TYR A 172 2.08 -16.15 -1.49
N GLU A 173 0.80 -16.08 -1.82
CA GLU A 173 0.26 -15.16 -2.82
C GLU A 173 0.57 -13.71 -2.49
N ARG A 174 0.39 -13.30 -1.23
CA ARG A 174 0.65 -11.91 -0.79
C ARG A 174 2.13 -11.55 -0.71
N VAL A 175 3.00 -12.48 -0.35
CA VAL A 175 4.42 -12.21 -0.13
C VAL A 175 5.26 -12.51 -1.38
N TRP A 176 4.91 -13.51 -2.19
CA TRP A 176 5.65 -13.89 -3.40
C TRP A 176 4.97 -13.46 -4.70
N HIS A 177 3.73 -12.93 -4.61
CA HIS A 177 2.95 -12.45 -5.77
C HIS A 177 2.79 -13.49 -6.88
N GLY A 178 2.59 -14.77 -6.51
CA GLY A 178 2.48 -15.87 -7.44
C GLY A 178 1.60 -16.99 -6.92
N TYR A 179 1.27 -17.93 -7.81
CA TYR A 179 0.48 -19.11 -7.45
C TYR A 179 1.25 -20.03 -6.49
N TYR A 180 0.60 -20.46 -5.42
CA TYR A 180 1.21 -21.33 -4.42
C TYR A 180 1.50 -22.73 -4.99
N PRO A 181 2.76 -23.16 -5.12
CA PRO A 181 3.08 -24.50 -5.61
C PRO A 181 2.64 -25.55 -4.57
N SER A 182 1.82 -26.49 -4.97
CA SER A 182 1.42 -27.59 -4.10
C SER A 182 2.67 -28.30 -3.54
N LYS A 183 2.79 -28.41 -2.20
CA LYS A 183 3.95 -28.95 -1.46
C LYS A 183 5.14 -27.99 -1.29
N SER A 184 5.00 -26.70 -1.60
CA SER A 184 6.07 -25.72 -1.30
C SER A 184 6.28 -25.58 0.21
N LYS A 185 7.53 -25.58 0.64
CA LYS A 185 7.95 -25.25 2.03
C LYS A 185 8.41 -23.81 2.17
N ALA A 186 8.28 -22.98 1.14
CA ALA A 186 8.82 -21.63 1.12
C ALA A 186 8.27 -20.76 2.29
N VAL A 187 6.97 -20.85 2.55
CA VAL A 187 6.34 -20.13 3.68
C VAL A 187 6.86 -20.62 5.02
N ASP A 188 6.93 -21.95 5.23
CA ASP A 188 7.40 -22.51 6.50
C ASP A 188 8.88 -22.13 6.77
N ILE A 189 9.72 -22.14 5.73
CA ILE A 189 11.13 -21.72 5.83
C ILE A 189 11.22 -20.22 6.13
N ALA A 190 10.45 -19.38 5.46
CA ALA A 190 10.46 -17.94 5.68
C ALA A 190 9.98 -17.59 7.10
N VAL A 191 8.91 -18.21 7.57
CA VAL A 191 8.40 -18.06 8.94
C VAL A 191 9.47 -18.50 9.96
N ALA A 192 10.12 -19.63 9.76
CA ALA A 192 11.16 -20.10 10.66
C ALA A 192 12.35 -19.13 10.73
N ARG A 193 12.77 -18.57 9.58
CA ARG A 193 13.83 -17.54 9.53
C ARG A 193 13.42 -16.24 10.21
N LEU A 194 12.18 -15.79 9.95
CA LEU A 194 11.64 -14.58 10.55
C LEU A 194 11.57 -14.71 12.08
N ARG A 195 11.02 -15.82 12.60
CA ARG A 195 11.00 -16.11 14.04
C ARG A 195 12.40 -16.01 14.67
N LYS A 196 13.37 -16.68 14.06
CA LYS A 196 14.75 -16.69 14.56
C LYS A 196 15.38 -15.29 14.58
N LYS A 197 15.16 -14.49 13.53
CA LYS A 197 15.72 -13.12 13.44
C LYS A 197 15.05 -12.14 14.38
N MET A 198 13.72 -12.27 14.56
CA MET A 198 12.93 -11.38 15.42
C MET A 198 12.89 -11.81 16.88
N GLY A 199 13.28 -13.06 17.20
CA GLY A 199 13.05 -13.64 18.51
C GLY A 199 11.55 -13.90 18.81
N TRP A 200 10.73 -14.09 17.78
CA TRP A 200 9.27 -14.18 17.83
C TRP A 200 8.75 -15.61 17.70
N ASP A 201 9.33 -16.53 18.46
CA ASP A 201 8.89 -17.93 18.45
C ASP A 201 7.50 -18.13 19.06
N ALA A 202 7.18 -17.32 20.07
CA ALA A 202 5.87 -17.35 20.76
C ALA A 202 4.81 -16.50 20.06
N GLU A 203 5.23 -15.43 19.38
CA GLU A 203 4.35 -14.43 18.75
C GLU A 203 3.78 -14.93 17.42
N ILE A 204 4.58 -15.57 16.58
CA ILE A 204 4.10 -16.17 15.34
C ILE A 204 3.69 -17.62 15.59
N LYS A 205 2.41 -17.88 15.74
CA LYS A 205 1.87 -19.20 16.07
C LYS A 205 1.49 -20.00 14.82
N ALA A 206 1.85 -21.27 14.83
CA ALA A 206 1.38 -22.20 13.78
C ALA A 206 -0.06 -22.64 14.10
N ILE A 207 -0.96 -22.50 13.13
CA ILE A 207 -2.32 -23.00 13.18
C ILE A 207 -2.34 -24.33 12.44
N ARG A 208 -2.62 -25.42 13.17
CA ARG A 208 -2.55 -26.79 12.66
C ARG A 208 -3.37 -26.97 11.37
N LYS A 209 -2.73 -27.52 10.34
CA LYS A 209 -3.31 -27.78 9.01
C LYS A 209 -3.82 -26.54 8.27
N PHE A 210 -3.54 -25.34 8.75
CA PHE A 210 -3.98 -24.10 8.13
C PHE A 210 -2.80 -23.23 7.71
N GLY A 211 -2.10 -22.62 8.68
CA GLY A 211 -1.01 -21.69 8.37
C GLY A 211 -0.46 -21.04 9.63
N TYR A 212 -0.44 -19.72 9.66
CA TYR A 212 0.19 -18.96 10.73
C TYR A 212 -0.65 -17.76 11.18
N ARG A 213 -0.47 -17.35 12.44
CA ARG A 213 -1.06 -16.17 13.04
C ARG A 213 -0.01 -15.45 13.88
N PHE A 214 -0.04 -14.14 13.84
CA PHE A 214 0.79 -13.29 14.69
C PHE A 214 -0.02 -12.76 15.87
N ASP A 215 0.46 -13.00 17.06
CA ASP A 215 -0.06 -12.43 18.31
C ASP A 215 1.04 -11.53 18.88
N PRO A 216 0.92 -10.19 18.80
CA PRO A 216 1.97 -9.27 19.22
C PRO A 216 2.35 -9.47 20.69
N PRO A 217 3.62 -9.20 21.07
CA PRO A 217 4.04 -9.23 22.45
C PRO A 217 3.18 -8.27 23.28
N SER A 218 2.78 -8.68 24.48
CA SER A 218 2.02 -7.83 25.38
C SER A 218 2.82 -6.58 25.67
N MET A 219 2.17 -5.41 25.57
CA MET A 219 2.76 -4.19 26.09
C MET A 219 2.82 -4.33 27.60
N GLY A 220 4.02 -4.53 28.15
CA GLY A 220 4.30 -4.51 29.57
C GLY A 220 4.26 -3.08 30.10
#